data_ac40b059cf3858d1dadd1a9f9120bc5d
#
_entry.id   ac40b059cf3858d1dadd1a9f9120bc5d
#
_cell.length_a   1.000
_cell.length_b   1.000
_cell.length_c   1.000
_cell.angle_alpha   90.00
_cell.angle_beta   90.00
_cell.angle_gamma   90.00
#
_symmetry.space_group_name_H-M   'P 1'
#
loop_
_entity.id
_entity.type
_entity.pdbx_description
1 polymer ?
#
loop_
_entity_poly.entity_id
_entity_poly.type
_entity_poly.pdbx_seq_one_letter_code
_entity_poly.pdbx_strand_id
1 'polypeptide(L)'
;MTKKPINQNDIFNLELLNSISTRYLFDNKPINRLKSKINIKKVDNNDKHKNLDHLKKEINSIEDCNFKDNSSQIVFGNGDINSPIMIIGGVPNIEDDVSGKVFSGADGELLKKMLSAINITIENIYLTYAINFRPFDDRKPSSTEIK
;
A
#
# COMPACT_ATOMS: atom_id res chain seq x y z
N MET A 1 -26.97 -5.26 -53.67
CA MET A 1 -26.56 -5.23 -52.25
C MET A 1 -25.06 -5.53 -52.19
N THR A 2 -24.25 -4.50 -52.14
CA THR A 2 -22.79 -4.63 -52.01
C THR A 2 -22.42 -4.90 -50.56
N LYS A 3 -21.96 -6.14 -50.25
CA LYS A 3 -21.43 -6.48 -48.93
C LYS A 3 -20.15 -5.66 -48.72
N LYS A 4 -20.18 -4.79 -47.71
CA LYS A 4 -18.96 -4.12 -47.21
C LYS A 4 -17.93 -5.20 -46.81
N PRO A 5 -16.66 -5.10 -47.25
CA PRO A 5 -15.64 -6.04 -46.77
C PRO A 5 -15.48 -5.88 -45.24
N ILE A 6 -15.54 -7.00 -44.55
CA ILE A 6 -15.32 -7.03 -43.08
C ILE A 6 -13.82 -6.76 -42.87
N ASN A 7 -13.49 -5.70 -42.18
CA ASN A 7 -12.12 -5.36 -41.84
C ASN A 7 -11.63 -6.30 -40.70
N GLN A 8 -10.38 -6.75 -40.77
CA GLN A 8 -9.77 -7.58 -39.72
C GLN A 8 -9.88 -6.95 -38.32
N ASN A 9 -9.88 -5.62 -38.22
CA ASN A 9 -10.08 -4.90 -36.97
C ASN A 9 -11.48 -5.07 -36.38
N ASP A 10 -12.50 -5.28 -37.24
CA ASP A 10 -13.88 -5.47 -36.77
C ASP A 10 -14.07 -6.86 -36.15
N ILE A 11 -13.39 -7.88 -36.70
CA ILE A 11 -13.40 -9.25 -36.16
C ILE A 11 -12.66 -9.29 -34.81
N PHE A 12 -11.50 -8.67 -34.75
CA PHE A 12 -10.67 -8.61 -33.54
C PHE A 12 -11.40 -7.89 -32.40
N ASN A 13 -12.12 -6.81 -32.71
CA ASN A 13 -12.91 -6.09 -31.72
C ASN A 13 -14.10 -6.90 -31.20
N LEU A 14 -14.74 -7.73 -32.03
CA LEU A 14 -15.86 -8.61 -31.62
C LEU A 14 -15.38 -9.75 -30.73
N GLU A 15 -14.27 -10.40 -31.04
CA GLU A 15 -13.69 -11.46 -30.22
C GLU A 15 -13.17 -10.91 -28.88
N LEU A 16 -12.56 -9.73 -28.88
CA LEU A 16 -12.10 -9.08 -27.67
C LEU A 16 -13.27 -8.67 -26.75
N LEU A 17 -14.34 -8.13 -27.34
CA LEU A 17 -15.55 -7.76 -26.58
C LEU A 17 -16.25 -8.98 -25.98
N ASN A 18 -16.23 -10.12 -26.63
CA ASN A 18 -16.79 -11.37 -26.11
C ASN A 18 -15.93 -12.00 -25.01
N SER A 19 -14.60 -11.71 -24.98
CA SER A 19 -13.68 -12.22 -23.96
C SER A 19 -13.61 -11.34 -22.71
N ILE A 20 -14.06 -10.08 -22.80
CA ILE A 20 -14.02 -9.12 -21.71
C ILE A 20 -15.39 -9.06 -21.05
N SER A 21 -15.43 -9.32 -19.75
CA SER A 21 -16.64 -9.14 -18.93
C SER A 21 -17.26 -7.75 -19.15
N THR A 22 -18.58 -7.67 -19.34
CA THR A 22 -19.38 -6.50 -19.74
C THR A 22 -19.28 -5.25 -18.84
N ARG A 23 -18.34 -5.24 -17.91
CA ARG A 23 -18.09 -4.10 -16.99
C ARG A 23 -17.20 -3.01 -17.58
N TYR A 24 -16.58 -3.22 -18.74
CA TYR A 24 -15.67 -2.24 -19.34
C TYR A 24 -16.31 -1.68 -20.63
N LEU A 25 -16.75 -0.43 -20.55
CA LEU A 25 -17.15 0.36 -21.72
C LEU A 25 -15.90 1.01 -22.31
N PHE A 26 -15.56 0.60 -23.54
CA PHE A 26 -14.53 1.28 -24.31
C PHE A 26 -15.17 2.45 -25.05
N ASP A 27 -14.74 3.66 -24.74
CA ASP A 27 -15.11 4.83 -25.53
C ASP A 27 -14.20 4.91 -26.76
N ASN A 28 -14.76 5.30 -27.91
CA ASN A 28 -14.02 5.49 -29.18
C ASN A 28 -13.07 6.70 -29.13
N LYS A 29 -13.03 7.42 -28.03
CA LYS A 29 -12.08 8.51 -27.82
C LYS A 29 -10.94 8.05 -26.94
N PRO A 30 -9.67 8.25 -27.34
CA PRO A 30 -8.54 7.89 -26.51
C PRO A 30 -8.57 8.72 -25.23
N ILE A 31 -8.72 8.04 -24.08
CA ILE A 31 -8.65 8.70 -22.77
C ILE A 31 -7.19 9.03 -22.50
N ASN A 32 -6.85 10.30 -22.50
CA ASN A 32 -5.51 10.75 -22.11
C ASN A 32 -5.35 10.66 -20.58
N ARG A 33 -4.93 9.50 -20.10
CA ARG A 33 -4.71 9.24 -18.66
C ARG A 33 -3.55 10.05 -18.07
N LEU A 34 -2.67 10.59 -18.90
CA LEU A 34 -1.58 11.47 -18.47
C LEU A 34 -2.06 12.90 -18.16
N LYS A 35 -3.26 13.28 -18.63
CA LYS A 35 -3.87 14.57 -18.39
C LYS A 35 -4.98 14.56 -17.34
N SER A 36 -5.19 13.46 -16.64
CA SER A 36 -6.02 13.52 -15.44
C SER A 36 -5.33 14.47 -14.46
N LYS A 37 -5.84 15.71 -14.38
CA LYS A 37 -5.56 16.58 -13.26
C LYS A 37 -6.19 15.89 -12.05
N ILE A 38 -5.43 14.97 -11.45
CA ILE A 38 -5.69 14.61 -10.07
C ILE A 38 -5.47 15.92 -9.34
N ASN A 39 -6.55 16.60 -8.99
CA ASN A 39 -6.50 17.69 -8.02
C ASN A 39 -6.13 17.04 -6.69
N ILE A 40 -4.84 16.73 -6.54
CA ILE A 40 -4.26 16.43 -5.26
C ILE A 40 -4.40 17.75 -4.52
N LYS A 41 -5.43 17.88 -3.68
CA LYS A 41 -5.46 18.92 -2.67
C LYS A 41 -4.13 18.76 -1.94
N LYS A 42 -3.23 19.75 -2.06
CA LYS A 42 -2.02 19.80 -1.25
C LYS A 42 -2.50 19.83 0.19
N VAL A 43 -2.48 18.68 0.85
CA VAL A 43 -2.70 18.61 2.30
C VAL A 43 -1.48 19.27 2.91
N ASP A 44 -1.68 20.29 3.74
CA ASP A 44 -0.59 20.94 4.44
C ASP A 44 0.20 19.90 5.25
N ASN A 45 1.53 20.00 5.20
CA ASN A 45 2.39 19.03 5.87
C ASN A 45 2.14 18.98 7.38
N ASN A 46 1.77 20.11 7.99
CA ASN A 46 1.37 20.16 9.39
C ASN A 46 0.10 19.34 9.71
N ASP A 47 -0.82 19.24 8.76
CA ASP A 47 -2.03 18.44 8.94
C ASP A 47 -1.74 16.94 8.84
N LYS A 48 -0.77 16.54 8.01
CA LYS A 48 -0.37 15.13 7.89
C LYS A 48 0.20 14.58 9.20
N HIS A 49 1.10 15.30 9.86
CA HIS A 49 1.67 14.89 11.15
C HIS A 49 0.58 14.77 12.21
N LYS A 50 -0.28 15.77 12.34
CA LYS A 50 -1.40 15.75 13.30
C LYS A 50 -2.33 14.56 13.05
N ASN A 51 -2.64 14.29 11.77
CA ASN A 51 -3.51 13.18 11.39
C ASN A 51 -2.85 11.82 11.70
N LEU A 52 -1.54 11.68 11.51
CA LEU A 52 -0.81 10.48 11.90
C LEU A 52 -0.76 10.28 13.41
N ASP A 53 -0.55 11.35 14.19
CA ASP A 53 -0.60 11.30 15.64
C ASP A 53 -1.99 10.92 16.16
N HIS A 54 -3.04 11.45 15.50
CA HIS A 54 -4.42 11.09 15.80
C HIS A 54 -4.67 9.61 15.49
N LEU A 55 -4.29 9.15 14.30
CA LEU A 55 -4.40 7.76 13.89
C LEU A 55 -3.67 6.82 14.86
N LYS A 56 -2.44 7.18 15.27
CA LYS A 56 -1.69 6.40 16.26
C LYS A 56 -2.43 6.26 17.59
N LYS A 57 -3.07 7.34 18.05
CA LYS A 57 -3.89 7.32 19.26
C LYS A 57 -5.14 6.46 19.09
N GLU A 58 -5.82 6.55 17.95
CA GLU A 58 -6.99 5.73 17.63
C GLU A 58 -6.63 4.25 17.60
N ILE A 59 -5.55 3.86 16.89
CA ILE A 59 -5.09 2.47 16.87
C ILE A 59 -4.75 1.99 18.29
N ASN A 60 -4.12 2.84 19.08
CA ASN A 60 -3.76 2.48 20.45
C ASN A 60 -4.96 2.42 21.41
N SER A 61 -6.10 3.03 21.06
CA SER A 61 -7.34 2.97 21.83
C SER A 61 -8.24 1.78 21.50
N ILE A 62 -7.88 0.98 20.48
CA ILE A 62 -8.64 -0.23 20.12
C ILE A 62 -8.60 -1.19 21.32
N GLU A 63 -9.76 -1.55 21.82
CA GLU A 63 -9.97 -2.58 22.83
C GLU A 63 -10.26 -3.92 22.14
N ASP A 64 -10.14 -5.02 22.84
CA ASP A 64 -10.38 -6.39 22.33
C ASP A 64 -9.49 -6.80 21.12
N CYS A 65 -8.23 -6.34 21.10
CA CYS A 65 -7.27 -6.68 20.07
C CYS A 65 -6.25 -7.70 20.59
N ASN A 66 -6.37 -8.95 20.18
CA ASN A 66 -5.47 -10.04 20.60
C ASN A 66 -3.99 -9.77 20.28
N PHE A 67 -3.71 -8.96 19.24
CA PHE A 67 -2.34 -8.58 18.90
C PHE A 67 -1.76 -7.59 19.91
N LYS A 68 -2.59 -6.68 20.43
CA LYS A 68 -2.16 -5.67 21.38
C LYS A 68 -1.75 -6.29 22.72
N ASP A 69 -2.46 -7.32 23.17
CA ASP A 69 -2.20 -8.00 24.44
C ASP A 69 -0.85 -8.71 24.47
N ASN A 70 -0.32 -9.07 23.31
CA ASN A 70 0.94 -9.81 23.14
C ASN A 70 2.11 -8.93 22.68
N SER A 71 1.86 -7.66 22.40
CA SER A 71 2.84 -6.72 21.87
C SER A 71 3.33 -5.79 23.01
N SER A 72 4.63 -5.50 23.01
CA SER A 72 5.22 -4.59 24.00
C SER A 72 4.82 -3.15 23.75
N GLN A 73 4.69 -2.78 22.48
CA GLN A 73 4.33 -1.44 22.04
C GLN A 73 3.80 -1.43 20.61
N ILE A 74 3.20 -0.32 20.21
CA ILE A 74 2.79 -0.11 18.82
C ILE A 74 4.00 0.19 17.93
N VAL A 75 4.18 -0.59 16.87
CA VAL A 75 5.18 -0.35 15.83
C VAL A 75 4.52 0.46 14.71
N PHE A 76 4.59 1.77 14.82
CA PHE A 76 3.98 2.69 13.86
C PHE A 76 4.95 3.04 12.73
N GLY A 77 4.44 3.67 11.66
CA GLY A 77 5.26 4.02 10.50
C GLY A 77 6.40 4.99 10.83
N ASN A 78 7.47 4.88 10.05
CA ASN A 78 8.68 5.71 10.14
C ASN A 78 9.15 6.15 8.75
N GLY A 79 9.87 7.27 8.68
CA GLY A 79 10.43 7.82 7.45
C GLY A 79 9.76 9.11 7.00
N ASP A 80 9.94 9.48 5.72
CA ASP A 80 9.42 10.73 5.18
C ASP A 80 7.94 10.60 4.80
N ILE A 81 7.08 11.30 5.53
CA ILE A 81 5.62 11.36 5.30
C ILE A 81 5.27 11.95 3.92
N ASN A 82 6.17 12.73 3.33
CA ASN A 82 5.95 13.35 2.03
C ASN A 82 6.54 12.55 0.87
N SER A 83 7.15 11.40 1.19
CA SER A 83 7.72 10.52 0.19
C SER A 83 6.65 10.06 -0.82
N PRO A 84 6.97 10.01 -2.11
CA PRO A 84 6.12 9.40 -3.13
C PRO A 84 6.08 7.88 -3.02
N ILE A 85 6.96 7.28 -2.21
CA ILE A 85 7.08 5.83 -2.03
C ILE A 85 6.73 5.46 -0.59
N MET A 86 5.81 4.52 -0.46
CA MET A 86 5.44 3.90 0.82
C MET A 86 5.64 2.39 0.71
N ILE A 87 6.36 1.81 1.66
CA ILE A 87 6.53 0.36 1.75
C ILE A 87 5.74 -0.14 2.96
N ILE A 88 4.89 -1.13 2.71
CA ILE A 88 4.03 -1.72 3.72
C ILE A 88 4.47 -3.18 3.93
N GLY A 89 5.00 -3.48 5.11
CA GLY A 89 5.24 -4.85 5.57
C GLY A 89 3.96 -5.51 6.09
N GLY A 90 4.03 -6.79 6.39
CA GLY A 90 2.90 -7.53 6.95
C GLY A 90 2.67 -7.22 8.43
N VAL A 91 3.54 -7.74 9.27
CA VAL A 91 3.49 -7.64 10.73
C VAL A 91 4.89 -7.36 11.30
N PRO A 92 5.00 -6.70 12.46
CA PRO A 92 6.26 -6.52 13.15
C PRO A 92 6.82 -7.86 13.67
N ASN A 93 8.14 -7.98 13.70
CA ASN A 93 8.85 -9.05 14.38
C ASN A 93 9.22 -8.65 15.83
N ILE A 94 9.94 -9.52 16.54
CA ILE A 94 10.36 -9.26 17.92
C ILE A 94 11.30 -8.06 18.04
N GLU A 95 12.21 -7.87 17.07
CA GLU A 95 13.18 -6.77 17.08
C GLU A 95 12.48 -5.43 16.85
N ASP A 96 11.47 -5.41 15.99
CA ASP A 96 10.63 -4.24 15.74
C ASP A 96 9.77 -3.88 16.97
N ASP A 97 9.19 -4.89 17.63
CA ASP A 97 8.37 -4.71 18.82
C ASP A 97 9.19 -4.14 20.00
N VAL A 98 10.42 -4.63 20.18
CA VAL A 98 11.32 -4.14 21.23
C VAL A 98 11.82 -2.72 20.93
N SER A 99 12.18 -2.44 19.66
CA SER A 99 12.71 -1.13 19.26
C SER A 99 11.64 -0.07 19.02
N GLY A 100 10.38 -0.48 18.75
CA GLY A 100 9.29 0.39 18.33
C GLY A 100 9.47 0.99 16.92
N LYS A 101 10.39 0.45 16.14
CA LYS A 101 10.70 0.92 14.79
C LYS A 101 10.40 -0.15 13.75
N VAL A 102 9.90 0.28 12.59
CA VAL A 102 9.65 -0.62 11.46
C VAL A 102 10.96 -1.07 10.82
N PHE A 103 11.05 -2.34 10.47
CA PHE A 103 12.22 -2.92 9.80
C PHE A 103 13.54 -2.69 10.55
N SER A 104 13.56 -2.94 11.85
CA SER A 104 14.74 -2.72 12.70
C SER A 104 15.74 -3.87 12.69
N GLY A 105 15.33 -5.06 12.25
CA GLY A 105 16.13 -6.26 12.24
C GLY A 105 16.82 -6.57 10.91
N ALA A 106 17.16 -7.84 10.72
CA ALA A 106 17.85 -8.34 9.52
C ALA A 106 17.09 -8.05 8.22
N ASP A 107 15.75 -8.10 8.25
CA ASP A 107 14.90 -7.78 7.11
C ASP A 107 15.03 -6.30 6.71
N GLY A 108 15.18 -5.41 7.68
CA GLY A 108 15.41 -4.00 7.44
C GLY A 108 16.78 -3.72 6.81
N GLU A 109 17.81 -4.42 7.27
CA GLU A 109 19.15 -4.31 6.66
C GLU A 109 19.14 -4.84 5.20
N LEU A 110 18.40 -5.91 4.93
CA LEU A 110 18.22 -6.40 3.57
C LEU A 110 17.48 -5.38 2.71
N LEU A 111 16.36 -4.84 3.21
CA LEU A 111 15.58 -3.80 2.53
C LEU A 111 16.45 -2.58 2.20
N LYS A 112 17.25 -2.12 3.14
CA LYS A 112 18.18 -0.99 2.96
C LYS A 112 19.18 -1.26 1.83
N LYS A 113 19.75 -2.47 1.78
CA LYS A 113 20.67 -2.88 0.70
C LYS A 113 19.97 -2.92 -0.66
N MET A 114 18.75 -3.45 -0.71
CA MET A 114 17.97 -3.50 -1.95
C MET A 114 17.61 -2.11 -2.47
N LEU A 115 17.21 -1.20 -1.59
CA LEU A 115 16.90 0.19 -1.95
C LEU A 115 18.15 0.94 -2.42
N SER A 116 19.28 0.75 -1.74
CA SER A 116 20.55 1.39 -2.15
C SER A 116 21.03 0.92 -3.52
N ALA A 117 20.73 -0.32 -3.92
CA ALA A 117 21.05 -0.82 -5.27
C ALA A 117 20.33 -0.08 -6.39
N ILE A 118 19.22 0.57 -6.09
CA ILE A 118 18.44 1.41 -7.02
C ILE A 118 18.55 2.91 -6.70
N ASN A 119 19.58 3.29 -5.93
CA ASN A 119 19.87 4.67 -5.52
C ASN A 119 18.74 5.34 -4.71
N ILE A 120 17.98 4.57 -3.95
CA ILE A 120 16.98 5.08 -3.00
C ILE A 120 17.53 4.90 -1.59
N THR A 121 17.50 5.97 -0.80
CA THR A 121 17.83 5.91 0.63
C THR A 121 16.58 5.63 1.45
N ILE A 122 16.72 4.83 2.49
CA ILE A 122 15.58 4.39 3.32
C ILE A 122 14.92 5.58 4.04
N GLU A 123 15.66 6.63 4.30
CA GLU A 123 15.21 7.88 4.93
C GLU A 123 14.24 8.68 4.03
N ASN A 124 14.32 8.48 2.72
CA ASN A 124 13.52 9.19 1.72
C ASN A 124 12.20 8.46 1.38
N ILE A 125 11.88 7.39 2.09
CA ILE A 125 10.64 6.62 1.92
C ILE A 125 9.88 6.54 3.23
N TYR A 126 8.58 6.24 3.14
CA TYR A 126 7.76 5.98 4.30
C TYR A 126 7.57 4.47 4.48
N LEU A 127 7.88 3.97 5.67
CA LEU A 127 7.81 2.56 6.03
C LEU A 127 6.70 2.34 7.05
N THR A 128 5.91 1.29 6.90
CA THR A 128 4.90 0.91 7.89
C THR A 128 4.58 -0.58 7.79
N TYR A 129 3.79 -1.07 8.73
CA TYR A 129 3.20 -2.40 8.70
C TYR A 129 1.69 -2.33 8.47
N ALA A 130 1.12 -3.38 7.88
CA ALA A 130 -0.33 -3.52 7.73
C ALA A 130 -1.02 -3.75 9.09
N ILE A 131 -0.33 -4.43 10.01
CA ILE A 131 -0.74 -4.61 11.40
C ILE A 131 0.37 -4.03 12.27
N ASN A 132 0.00 -3.10 13.16
CA ASN A 132 0.96 -2.32 13.94
C ASN A 132 1.37 -2.98 15.28
N PHE A 133 0.84 -4.15 15.58
CA PHE A 133 1.14 -4.93 16.76
C PHE A 133 1.73 -6.28 16.38
N ARG A 134 2.69 -6.76 17.16
CA ARG A 134 3.33 -8.05 16.93
C ARG A 134 2.37 -9.20 17.23
N PRO A 135 2.17 -10.16 16.31
CA PRO A 135 1.44 -11.39 16.61
C PRO A 135 2.17 -12.25 17.65
N PHE A 136 1.41 -13.04 18.41
CA PHE A 136 2.00 -14.06 19.28
C PHE A 136 2.77 -15.09 18.44
N ASP A 137 3.97 -15.48 18.90
CA ASP A 137 4.86 -16.46 18.25
C ASP A 137 5.25 -16.12 16.79
N ASP A 138 5.27 -14.84 16.41
CA ASP A 138 5.61 -14.39 15.05
C ASP A 138 4.79 -15.08 13.94
N ARG A 139 3.62 -15.62 14.27
CA ARG A 139 2.73 -16.30 13.34
C ARG A 139 2.07 -15.32 12.36
N LYS A 140 1.65 -15.85 11.24
CA LYS A 140 0.82 -15.05 10.31
C LYS A 140 -0.56 -14.80 10.92
N PRO A 141 -1.15 -13.62 10.69
CA PRO A 141 -2.53 -13.33 11.08
C PRO A 141 -3.50 -14.34 10.47
N SER A 142 -4.50 -14.75 11.24
CA SER A 142 -5.57 -15.63 10.75
C SER A 142 -6.60 -14.85 9.93
N SER A 143 -7.39 -15.55 9.12
CA SER A 143 -8.45 -14.93 8.30
C SER A 143 -9.53 -14.23 9.14
N THR A 144 -9.69 -14.59 10.40
CA THR A 144 -10.62 -13.96 11.35
C THR A 144 -10.06 -12.66 11.93
N GLU A 145 -8.74 -12.55 12.05
CA GLU A 145 -8.05 -11.38 12.56
C GLU A 145 -7.82 -10.28 11.50
N ILE A 146 -7.96 -10.66 10.21
CA ILE A 146 -7.84 -9.72 9.08
C ILE A 146 -9.20 -9.05 8.75
N LYS A 147 -10.31 -9.58 9.23
CA LYS A 147 -11.67 -9.04 8.99
C LYS A 147 -12.00 -7.93 9.95
#